data_20d49279d856b8942ba8f572670efd31
#
_entry.id   20d49279d856b8942ba8f572670efd31
#
_cell.length_a   1.000
_cell.length_b   1.000
_cell.length_c   1.000
_cell.angle_alpha   90.00
_cell.angle_beta   90.00
_cell.angle_gamma   90.00
#
_symmetry.space_group_name_H-M   'P 1'
#
loop_
_entity.id
_entity.type
_entity.pdbx_description
1 polymer ?
#
loop_
_entity_poly.entity_id
_entity_poly.type
_entity_poly.pdbx_seq_one_letter_code
_entity_poly.pdbx_strand_id
1 'polypeptide(L)'
;MVRIAVFDSGLGSLSIINAIQKICKSEIIYFADQKNFPYGKKSKKQLDTIIKQTIKLLEENFSPDVIVMASNTPSLMVNTNRKVIGVHPPIREAMMFSKTKNIAILGTRAVIKSKSLSSYIKKFNFSKDKKVHKINSSILVELVESNKFITDKIYCKKIIKKTLDDVFSDKIDVAILSSTHLSFLRSLLSSEFPQVKFVDPADIVARNVLASIKQNKSKKNTIKIFTSGNAKLFGKNRNRLGIRNKVSFLST
;
A
#
# COMPACT_ATOMS: atom_id res chain seq x y z
N MET A 1 -22.30 3.00 12.91
CA MET A 1 -21.39 3.48 11.81
C MET A 1 -20.29 2.45 11.69
N VAL A 2 -20.00 1.97 10.48
CA VAL A 2 -18.92 1.00 10.27
C VAL A 2 -17.59 1.67 10.61
N ARG A 3 -16.78 1.00 11.42
CA ARG A 3 -15.46 1.45 11.85
C ARG A 3 -14.37 0.56 11.22
N ILE A 4 -13.48 1.16 10.47
CA ILE A 4 -12.38 0.48 9.79
C ILE A 4 -11.07 1.02 10.35
N ALA A 5 -10.28 0.15 10.97
CA ALA A 5 -8.92 0.51 11.35
C ALA A 5 -7.97 0.25 10.19
N VAL A 6 -7.14 1.23 9.85
CA VAL A 6 -6.12 1.12 8.80
C VAL A 6 -4.77 1.45 9.41
N PHE A 7 -3.78 0.58 9.27
CA PHE A 7 -2.46 0.85 9.81
C PHE A 7 -1.32 0.53 8.86
N ASP A 8 -0.24 1.28 8.99
CA ASP A 8 1.05 1.12 8.31
C ASP A 8 2.13 1.83 9.15
N SER A 9 3.40 1.67 8.79
CA SER A 9 4.50 2.39 9.43
C SER A 9 4.73 3.80 8.87
N GLY A 10 4.20 4.13 7.67
CA GLY A 10 4.44 5.39 6.95
C GLY A 10 3.19 6.05 6.37
N LEU A 11 3.39 6.90 5.36
CA LEU A 11 2.31 7.66 4.70
C LEU A 11 1.56 6.87 3.62
N GLY A 12 2.10 5.72 3.20
CA GLY A 12 1.58 4.95 2.06
C GLY A 12 0.13 4.49 2.22
N SER A 13 -0.32 4.22 3.44
CA SER A 13 -1.69 3.80 3.76
C SER A 13 -2.77 4.81 3.38
N LEU A 14 -2.43 6.08 3.17
CA LEU A 14 -3.40 7.09 2.75
C LEU A 14 -4.01 6.79 1.37
N SER A 15 -3.28 6.14 0.48
CA SER A 15 -3.83 5.68 -0.81
C SER A 15 -4.93 4.64 -0.62
N ILE A 16 -4.73 3.71 0.31
CA ILE A 16 -5.71 2.69 0.69
C ILE A 16 -6.96 3.32 1.33
N ILE A 17 -6.75 4.26 2.27
CA ILE A 17 -7.84 4.99 2.92
C ILE A 17 -8.70 5.71 1.88
N ASN A 18 -8.07 6.44 0.96
CA ASN A 18 -8.77 7.14 -0.11
C ASN A 18 -9.60 6.20 -0.99
N ALA A 19 -9.06 5.02 -1.33
CA ALA A 19 -9.80 4.03 -2.12
C ALA A 19 -11.01 3.47 -1.34
N ILE A 20 -10.85 3.18 -0.05
CA ILE A 20 -11.95 2.71 0.80
C ILE A 20 -13.06 3.77 0.88
N GLN A 21 -12.72 5.03 1.19
CA GLN A 21 -13.69 6.11 1.38
C GLN A 21 -14.46 6.49 0.11
N LYS A 22 -13.94 6.16 -1.08
CA LYS A 22 -14.66 6.35 -2.34
C LYS A 22 -15.87 5.42 -2.48
N ILE A 23 -15.79 4.19 -1.97
CA ILE A 23 -16.81 3.16 -2.17
C ILE A 23 -17.55 2.77 -0.89
N CYS A 24 -17.02 3.11 0.28
CA CYS A 24 -17.56 2.74 1.58
C CYS A 24 -17.56 3.92 2.54
N LYS A 25 -18.76 4.46 2.86
CA LYS A 25 -18.89 5.49 3.89
C LYS A 25 -18.63 4.88 5.27
N SER A 26 -17.62 5.39 5.99
CA SER A 26 -17.14 4.75 7.23
C SER A 26 -16.42 5.73 8.15
N GLU A 27 -16.27 5.34 9.41
CA GLU A 27 -15.30 5.93 10.34
C GLU A 27 -13.97 5.22 10.15
N ILE A 28 -12.95 5.93 9.64
CA ILE A 28 -11.59 5.42 9.54
C ILE A 28 -10.82 5.76 10.81
N ILE A 29 -10.22 4.75 11.43
CA ILE A 29 -9.18 4.90 12.44
C ILE A 29 -7.85 4.63 11.76
N TYR A 30 -7.12 5.69 11.43
CA TYR A 30 -5.79 5.55 10.83
C TYR A 30 -4.71 5.55 11.91
N PHE A 31 -3.92 4.49 11.97
CA PHE A 31 -2.77 4.37 12.87
C PHE A 31 -1.46 4.30 12.09
N ALA A 32 -0.61 5.31 12.26
CA ALA A 32 0.74 5.35 11.72
C ALA A 32 1.74 4.83 12.76
N ASP A 33 2.20 3.60 12.60
CA ASP A 33 3.16 2.95 13.52
C ASP A 33 4.60 3.44 13.25
N GLN A 34 4.83 4.71 13.51
CA GLN A 34 6.10 5.38 13.21
C GLN A 34 7.26 4.89 14.08
N LYS A 35 7.01 4.41 15.29
CA LYS A 35 8.01 3.81 16.16
C LYS A 35 8.71 2.62 15.49
N ASN A 36 7.99 1.88 14.64
CA ASN A 36 8.48 0.71 13.94
C ASN A 36 8.82 0.98 12.46
N PHE A 37 8.83 2.25 12.03
CA PHE A 37 9.19 2.63 10.66
C PHE A 37 10.67 2.35 10.34
N PRO A 38 11.01 1.89 9.13
CA PRO A 38 10.10 1.29 8.15
C PRO A 38 9.98 -0.23 8.35
N TYR A 39 8.79 -0.78 8.14
CA TYR A 39 8.55 -2.23 8.23
C TYR A 39 9.46 -3.05 7.30
N GLY A 40 9.83 -2.51 6.15
CA GLY A 40 10.71 -3.17 5.18
C GLY A 40 12.13 -3.50 5.67
N LYS A 41 12.58 -2.91 6.79
CA LYS A 41 13.88 -3.21 7.41
C LYS A 41 13.79 -4.25 8.55
N LYS A 42 12.58 -4.70 8.90
CA LYS A 42 12.36 -5.65 9.99
C LYS A 42 12.44 -7.10 9.51
N SER A 43 12.93 -7.98 10.34
CA SER A 43 12.87 -9.43 10.12
C SER A 43 11.43 -9.94 10.22
N LYS A 44 11.15 -11.14 9.68
CA LYS A 44 9.83 -11.76 9.77
C LYS A 44 9.38 -11.91 11.22
N LYS A 45 10.27 -12.35 12.15
CA LYS A 45 9.96 -12.51 13.58
C LYS A 45 9.59 -11.17 14.23
N GLN A 46 10.36 -10.11 13.95
CA GLN A 46 10.04 -8.77 14.45
C GLN A 46 8.70 -8.27 13.94
N LEU A 47 8.43 -8.44 12.63
CA LEU A 47 7.14 -8.06 12.03
C LEU A 47 5.97 -8.82 12.65
N ASP A 48 6.11 -10.13 12.87
CA ASP A 48 5.05 -10.95 13.49
C ASP A 48 4.68 -10.40 14.87
N THR A 49 5.66 -10.07 15.71
CA THR A 49 5.42 -9.47 17.02
C THR A 49 4.77 -8.10 16.91
N ILE A 50 5.35 -7.19 16.11
CA ILE A 50 4.85 -5.82 15.93
C ILE A 50 3.40 -5.83 15.42
N ILE A 51 3.11 -6.61 14.39
CA ILE A 51 1.79 -6.66 13.77
C ILE A 51 0.74 -7.20 14.73
N LYS A 52 1.05 -8.26 15.48
CA LYS A 52 0.15 -8.80 16.51
C LYS A 52 -0.16 -7.79 17.62
N GLN A 53 0.86 -7.08 18.10
CA GLN A 53 0.69 -6.02 19.10
C GLN A 53 -0.14 -4.86 18.55
N THR A 54 0.11 -4.44 17.30
CA THR A 54 -0.66 -3.37 16.66
C THR A 54 -2.13 -3.76 16.46
N ILE A 55 -2.42 -4.99 16.02
CA ILE A 55 -3.80 -5.48 15.86
C ILE A 55 -4.50 -5.48 17.21
N LYS A 56 -3.87 -6.03 18.26
CA LYS A 56 -4.42 -6.05 19.63
C LYS A 56 -4.71 -4.62 20.12
N LEU A 57 -3.76 -3.70 19.96
CA LEU A 57 -3.93 -2.29 20.32
C LEU A 57 -5.15 -1.65 19.66
N LEU A 58 -5.34 -1.91 18.35
CA LEU A 58 -6.48 -1.37 17.61
C LEU A 58 -7.80 -2.00 18.02
N GLU A 59 -7.84 -3.29 18.31
CA GLU A 59 -9.03 -3.99 18.80
C GLU A 59 -9.46 -3.47 20.16
N GLU A 60 -8.52 -3.33 21.11
CA GLU A 60 -8.79 -2.88 22.48
C GLU A 60 -9.25 -1.42 22.56
N ASN A 61 -8.65 -0.53 21.76
CA ASN A 61 -8.95 0.90 21.85
C ASN A 61 -10.14 1.34 20.99
N PHE A 62 -10.45 0.62 19.90
CA PHE A 62 -11.40 1.12 18.90
C PHE A 62 -12.47 0.11 18.50
N SER A 63 -12.34 -1.17 18.83
CA SER A 63 -13.28 -2.23 18.47
C SER A 63 -13.72 -2.14 16.99
N PRO A 64 -12.79 -2.18 16.01
CA PRO A 64 -13.11 -2.02 14.60
C PRO A 64 -13.86 -3.23 14.05
N ASP A 65 -14.74 -2.99 13.08
CA ASP A 65 -15.45 -4.06 12.34
C ASP A 65 -14.45 -4.79 11.41
N VAL A 66 -13.48 -4.05 10.85
CA VAL A 66 -12.45 -4.56 9.95
C VAL A 66 -11.12 -3.86 10.22
N ILE A 67 -10.03 -4.60 10.15
CA ILE A 67 -8.67 -4.06 10.22
C ILE A 67 -8.01 -4.22 8.86
N VAL A 68 -7.38 -3.15 8.35
CA VAL A 68 -6.59 -3.16 7.12
C VAL A 68 -5.12 -2.94 7.44
N MET A 69 -4.30 -3.94 7.17
CA MET A 69 -2.85 -3.86 7.21
C MET A 69 -2.34 -3.27 5.89
N ALA A 70 -2.24 -1.93 5.82
CA ALA A 70 -2.02 -1.18 4.61
C ALA A 70 -0.54 -1.13 4.18
N SER A 71 0.14 -2.25 4.25
CA SER A 71 1.56 -2.39 3.92
C SER A 71 1.86 -3.73 3.26
N ASN A 72 2.53 -3.71 2.10
CA ASN A 72 2.84 -4.93 1.34
C ASN A 72 3.82 -5.86 2.07
N THR A 73 4.82 -5.31 2.76
CA THR A 73 5.85 -6.13 3.43
C THR A 73 5.25 -7.05 4.47
N PRO A 74 4.54 -6.55 5.51
CA PRO A 74 3.95 -7.44 6.51
C PRO A 74 2.84 -8.31 5.93
N SER A 75 2.05 -7.81 4.97
CA SER A 75 0.99 -8.61 4.33
C SER A 75 1.50 -9.86 3.64
N LEU A 76 2.72 -9.83 3.11
CA LEU A 76 3.36 -11.00 2.50
C LEU A 76 4.08 -11.91 3.51
N MET A 77 4.45 -11.40 4.68
CA MET A 77 5.34 -12.10 5.63
C MET A 77 4.62 -12.62 6.87
N VAL A 78 3.55 -11.96 7.30
CA VAL A 78 2.86 -12.25 8.56
C VAL A 78 1.50 -12.89 8.29
N ASN A 79 1.21 -13.98 8.99
CA ASN A 79 -0.12 -14.58 8.95
C ASN A 79 -1.01 -13.88 9.98
N THR A 80 -2.18 -13.44 9.53
CA THR A 80 -3.18 -12.77 10.37
C THR A 80 -4.51 -13.53 10.33
N ASN A 81 -5.42 -13.20 11.24
CA ASN A 81 -6.76 -13.75 11.27
C ASN A 81 -7.65 -13.20 10.14
N ARG A 82 -8.86 -13.75 9.97
CA ARG A 82 -9.80 -13.37 8.90
C ARG A 82 -10.34 -11.94 9.01
N LYS A 83 -10.22 -11.27 10.16
CA LYS A 83 -10.65 -9.86 10.35
C LYS A 83 -9.64 -8.86 9.78
N VAL A 84 -8.43 -9.31 9.42
CA VAL A 84 -7.36 -8.45 8.92
C VAL A 84 -7.20 -8.63 7.42
N ILE A 85 -7.42 -7.56 6.68
CA ILE A 85 -7.23 -7.50 5.24
C ILE A 85 -5.83 -6.93 4.96
N GLY A 86 -4.98 -7.73 4.31
CA GLY A 86 -3.65 -7.31 3.89
C GLY A 86 -3.63 -6.76 2.46
N VAL A 87 -2.56 -6.03 2.13
CA VAL A 87 -2.29 -5.51 0.78
C VAL A 87 -1.37 -6.48 0.06
N HIS A 88 -1.89 -7.20 -0.93
CA HIS A 88 -1.12 -8.14 -1.74
C HIS A 88 -1.03 -7.67 -3.20
N PRO A 89 0.06 -7.99 -3.92
CA PRO A 89 0.14 -7.72 -5.35
C PRO A 89 -1.00 -8.44 -6.10
N PRO A 90 -1.84 -7.73 -6.87
CA PRO A 90 -2.96 -8.33 -7.63
C PRO A 90 -2.46 -9.01 -8.92
N ILE A 91 -1.71 -10.10 -8.76
CA ILE A 91 -1.02 -10.78 -9.88
C ILE A 91 -2.01 -11.40 -10.85
N ARG A 92 -3.13 -11.98 -10.37
CA ARG A 92 -4.15 -12.58 -11.23
C ARG A 92 -4.80 -11.52 -12.12
N GLU A 93 -5.21 -10.42 -11.54
CA GLU A 93 -5.84 -9.29 -12.24
C GLU A 93 -4.88 -8.65 -13.24
N ALA A 94 -3.62 -8.44 -12.86
CA ALA A 94 -2.60 -7.91 -13.74
C ALA A 94 -2.38 -8.83 -14.95
N MET A 95 -2.31 -10.15 -14.72
CA MET A 95 -2.13 -11.14 -15.78
C MET A 95 -3.34 -11.21 -16.72
N MET A 96 -4.55 -10.98 -16.22
CA MET A 96 -5.76 -10.89 -17.05
C MET A 96 -5.74 -9.67 -17.96
N PHE A 97 -5.20 -8.55 -17.51
CA PHE A 97 -5.07 -7.33 -18.31
C PHE A 97 -3.93 -7.39 -19.33
N SER A 98 -2.92 -8.20 -19.10
CA SER A 98 -1.75 -8.27 -19.96
C SER A 98 -2.06 -9.02 -21.26
N LYS A 99 -1.80 -8.36 -22.39
CA LYS A 99 -1.85 -8.95 -23.75
C LYS A 99 -0.59 -9.76 -24.02
N THR A 100 0.55 -9.27 -23.57
CA THR A 100 1.87 -9.90 -23.78
C THR A 100 2.15 -11.08 -22.85
N LYS A 101 1.35 -11.25 -21.78
CA LYS A 101 1.57 -12.20 -20.67
C LYS A 101 2.85 -11.93 -19.87
N ASN A 102 3.42 -10.72 -20.02
CA ASN A 102 4.56 -10.24 -19.25
C ASN A 102 4.13 -9.08 -18.36
N ILE A 103 4.22 -9.26 -17.06
CA ILE A 103 3.84 -8.24 -16.07
C ILE A 103 5.04 -7.89 -15.18
N ALA A 104 5.09 -6.64 -14.71
CA ALA A 104 6.05 -6.21 -13.70
C ALA A 104 5.40 -6.07 -12.32
N ILE A 105 6.16 -6.35 -11.27
CA ILE A 105 5.84 -5.97 -9.89
C ILE A 105 6.85 -4.91 -9.46
N LEU A 106 6.38 -3.68 -9.30
CA LEU A 106 7.18 -2.56 -8.80
C LEU A 106 7.11 -2.53 -7.27
N GLY A 107 8.21 -2.73 -6.59
CA GLY A 107 8.22 -2.77 -5.13
C GLY A 107 9.54 -2.33 -4.51
N THR A 108 9.57 -2.20 -3.20
CA THR A 108 10.82 -1.94 -2.48
C THR A 108 11.77 -3.12 -2.60
N ARG A 109 13.08 -2.86 -2.47
CA ARG A 109 14.11 -3.91 -2.51
C ARG A 109 13.80 -5.06 -1.55
N ALA A 110 13.28 -4.75 -0.34
CA ALA A 110 12.92 -5.75 0.65
C ALA A 110 11.81 -6.70 0.14
N VAL A 111 10.74 -6.15 -0.44
CA VAL A 111 9.64 -6.95 -1.01
C VAL A 111 10.13 -7.77 -2.19
N ILE A 112 10.82 -7.15 -3.15
CA ILE A 112 11.25 -7.76 -4.41
C ILE A 112 12.22 -8.93 -4.19
N LYS A 113 13.12 -8.83 -3.19
CA LYS A 113 14.07 -9.88 -2.83
C LYS A 113 13.50 -10.91 -1.85
N SER A 114 12.30 -10.72 -1.32
CA SER A 114 11.74 -11.61 -0.30
C SER A 114 11.38 -13.00 -0.87
N LYS A 115 11.67 -14.05 -0.07
CA LYS A 115 11.16 -15.41 -0.33
C LYS A 115 9.63 -15.43 -0.33
N SER A 116 8.99 -14.59 0.50
CA SER A 116 7.54 -14.49 0.61
C SER A 116 6.88 -14.05 -0.69
N LEU A 117 7.41 -13.04 -1.39
CA LEU A 117 6.90 -12.65 -2.71
C LEU A 117 7.09 -13.76 -3.73
N SER A 118 8.26 -14.41 -3.75
CA SER A 118 8.53 -15.52 -4.67
C SER A 118 7.56 -16.70 -4.43
N SER A 119 7.31 -17.05 -3.17
CA SER A 119 6.32 -18.07 -2.81
C SER A 119 4.89 -17.65 -3.15
N TYR A 120 4.56 -16.36 -2.99
CA TYR A 120 3.26 -15.82 -3.37
C TYR A 120 3.02 -15.92 -4.88
N ILE A 121 4.01 -15.55 -5.71
CA ILE A 121 3.95 -15.69 -7.17
C ILE A 121 3.74 -17.16 -7.58
N LYS A 122 4.48 -18.10 -6.96
CA LYS A 122 4.39 -19.53 -7.27
C LYS A 122 2.98 -20.11 -7.05
N LYS A 123 2.18 -19.56 -6.12
CA LYS A 123 0.80 -20.03 -5.86
C LYS A 123 -0.13 -19.91 -7.07
N PHE A 124 0.19 -19.03 -8.03
CA PHE A 124 -0.64 -18.86 -9.23
C PHE A 124 -0.40 -19.91 -10.30
N ASN A 125 0.67 -20.70 -10.18
CA ASN A 125 1.01 -21.80 -11.07
C ASN A 125 0.83 -21.47 -12.57
N PHE A 126 1.40 -20.33 -12.98
CA PHE A 126 1.28 -19.86 -14.35
C PHE A 126 2.05 -20.77 -15.33
N SER A 127 1.51 -20.91 -16.54
CA SER A 127 2.18 -21.56 -17.68
C SER A 127 3.50 -20.84 -18.06
N LYS A 128 4.39 -21.53 -18.74
CA LYS A 128 5.76 -21.02 -19.05
C LYS A 128 5.80 -19.75 -19.91
N ASP A 129 4.73 -19.49 -20.68
CA ASP A 129 4.56 -18.28 -21.50
C ASP A 129 4.28 -17.02 -20.68
N LYS A 130 3.87 -17.17 -19.41
CA LYS A 130 3.53 -16.07 -18.50
C LYS A 130 4.73 -15.71 -17.61
N LYS A 131 5.15 -14.44 -17.66
CA LYS A 131 6.32 -13.97 -16.91
C LYS A 131 5.95 -12.86 -15.93
N VAL A 132 6.51 -12.95 -14.72
CA VAL A 132 6.37 -11.96 -13.65
C VAL A 132 7.75 -11.40 -13.32
N HIS A 133 7.99 -10.17 -13.72
CA HIS A 133 9.26 -9.45 -13.50
C HIS A 133 9.21 -8.70 -12.17
N LYS A 134 10.22 -8.91 -11.33
CA LYS A 134 10.35 -8.26 -10.02
C LYS A 134 11.28 -7.07 -10.13
N ILE A 135 10.74 -5.85 -10.04
CA ILE A 135 11.48 -4.61 -10.28
C ILE A 135 11.66 -3.83 -8.97
N ASN A 136 12.91 -3.58 -8.59
CA ASN A 136 13.20 -2.73 -7.45
C ASN A 136 12.94 -1.26 -7.80
N SER A 137 11.92 -0.70 -7.19
CA SER A 137 11.50 0.70 -7.35
C SER A 137 11.64 1.51 -6.05
N SER A 138 12.58 1.16 -5.18
CA SER A 138 12.80 1.86 -3.90
C SER A 138 13.04 3.36 -4.08
N ILE A 139 13.76 3.76 -5.12
CA ILE A 139 14.01 5.17 -5.43
C ILE A 139 12.71 5.94 -5.70
N LEU A 140 11.69 5.30 -6.28
CA LEU A 140 10.39 5.92 -6.51
C LEU A 140 9.60 6.10 -5.20
N VAL A 141 9.78 5.21 -4.23
CA VAL A 141 9.21 5.36 -2.87
C VAL A 141 9.82 6.58 -2.18
N GLU A 142 11.11 6.83 -2.35
CA GLU A 142 11.82 7.99 -1.79
C GLU A 142 11.29 9.32 -2.35
N LEU A 143 10.83 9.36 -3.61
CA LEU A 143 10.18 10.54 -4.18
C LEU A 143 8.90 10.92 -3.44
N VAL A 144 8.17 9.93 -2.94
CA VAL A 144 6.94 10.14 -2.15
C VAL A 144 7.27 10.54 -0.72
N GLU A 145 8.17 9.84 -0.06
CA GLU A 145 8.59 10.13 1.33
C GLU A 145 9.22 11.53 1.45
N SER A 146 9.99 11.97 0.44
CA SER A 146 10.57 13.30 0.38
C SER A 146 9.59 14.39 -0.07
N ASN A 147 8.34 14.05 -0.40
CA ASN A 147 7.31 14.92 -0.99
C ASN A 147 7.69 15.56 -2.35
N LYS A 148 8.73 15.10 -3.02
CA LYS A 148 9.15 15.62 -4.33
C LYS A 148 8.07 15.46 -5.40
N PHE A 149 7.23 14.43 -5.30
CA PHE A 149 6.11 14.23 -6.22
C PHE A 149 5.08 15.38 -6.21
N ILE A 150 5.08 16.22 -5.17
CA ILE A 150 4.26 17.43 -5.07
C ILE A 150 5.06 18.65 -5.52
N THR A 151 6.32 18.78 -5.04
CA THR A 151 7.12 19.99 -5.15
C THR A 151 7.96 20.07 -6.42
N ASP A 152 8.31 18.92 -7.04
CA ASP A 152 9.20 18.86 -8.20
C ASP A 152 8.82 17.68 -9.12
N LYS A 153 7.75 17.89 -9.88
CA LYS A 153 7.25 16.88 -10.83
C LYS A 153 8.24 16.59 -11.97
N ILE A 154 9.03 17.59 -12.40
CA ILE A 154 10.02 17.44 -13.48
C ILE A 154 11.11 16.46 -13.04
N TYR A 155 11.66 16.68 -11.86
CA TYR A 155 12.63 15.75 -11.28
C TYR A 155 12.05 14.33 -11.13
N CYS A 156 10.81 14.21 -10.65
CA CYS A 156 10.16 12.92 -10.52
C CYS A 156 10.03 12.18 -11.85
N LYS A 157 9.62 12.86 -12.92
CA LYS A 157 9.54 12.29 -14.28
C LYS A 157 10.90 11.79 -14.75
N LYS A 158 11.96 12.57 -14.55
CA LYS A 158 13.35 12.18 -14.88
C LYS A 158 13.76 10.89 -14.16
N ILE A 159 13.49 10.79 -12.85
CA ILE A 159 13.83 9.60 -12.04
C ILE A 159 12.96 8.40 -12.45
N ILE A 160 11.68 8.60 -12.71
CA ILE A 160 10.77 7.56 -13.19
C ILE A 160 11.29 6.96 -14.50
N LYS A 161 11.59 7.80 -15.49
CA LYS A 161 12.17 7.35 -16.77
C LYS A 161 13.47 6.58 -16.55
N LYS A 162 14.43 7.20 -15.88
CA LYS A 162 15.73 6.55 -15.60
C LYS A 162 15.59 5.17 -14.92
N THR A 163 14.54 4.98 -14.12
CA THR A 163 14.33 3.73 -13.37
C THR A 163 13.63 2.66 -14.20
N LEU A 164 12.78 3.06 -15.15
CA LEU A 164 11.81 2.15 -15.77
C LEU A 164 11.89 2.07 -17.31
N ASP A 165 12.65 2.95 -18.00
CA ASP A 165 12.75 2.93 -19.47
C ASP A 165 13.19 1.55 -19.98
N ASP A 166 14.31 1.00 -19.46
CA ASP A 166 14.80 -0.31 -19.87
C ASP A 166 13.81 -1.45 -19.51
N VAL A 167 13.04 -1.27 -18.42
CA VAL A 167 12.04 -2.25 -17.96
C VAL A 167 10.87 -2.33 -18.92
N PHE A 168 10.42 -1.18 -19.43
CA PHE A 168 9.24 -1.06 -20.28
C PHE A 168 9.54 -0.91 -21.79
N SER A 169 10.81 -1.00 -22.18
CA SER A 169 11.24 -1.00 -23.59
C SER A 169 10.73 -2.23 -24.35
N ASP A 170 10.56 -3.35 -23.62
CA ASP A 170 10.14 -4.61 -24.22
C ASP A 170 8.74 -5.05 -23.77
N LYS A 171 8.21 -5.99 -24.05
CA LYS A 171 7.01 -6.78 -23.85
C LYS A 171 6.19 -6.59 -22.54
N ILE A 172 6.58 -5.73 -21.58
CA ILE A 172 5.82 -5.52 -20.35
C ILE A 172 4.75 -4.46 -20.60
N ASP A 173 3.49 -4.88 -20.59
CA ASP A 173 2.32 -4.01 -20.84
C ASP A 173 1.47 -3.75 -19.57
N VAL A 174 1.78 -4.44 -18.47
CA VAL A 174 1.10 -4.24 -17.18
C VAL A 174 2.10 -4.21 -16.04
N ALA A 175 1.96 -3.24 -15.14
CA ALA A 175 2.80 -3.11 -13.94
C ALA A 175 1.94 -2.98 -12.67
N ILE A 176 2.28 -3.75 -11.64
CA ILE A 176 1.64 -3.74 -10.33
C ILE A 176 2.39 -2.78 -9.41
N LEU A 177 1.67 -1.85 -8.78
CA LEU A 177 2.20 -0.92 -7.78
C LEU A 177 2.29 -1.61 -6.41
N SER A 178 3.31 -2.47 -6.21
CA SER A 178 3.48 -3.26 -4.98
C SER A 178 4.22 -2.49 -3.87
N SER A 179 3.91 -1.21 -3.76
CA SER A 179 4.15 -0.35 -2.61
C SER A 179 3.04 0.68 -2.58
N THR A 180 2.42 0.86 -1.42
CA THR A 180 1.32 1.83 -1.24
C THR A 180 1.73 3.27 -1.54
N HIS A 181 3.03 3.59 -1.48
CA HIS A 181 3.57 4.88 -1.89
C HIS A 181 3.48 5.10 -3.40
N LEU A 182 3.65 4.06 -4.22
CA LEU A 182 3.64 4.19 -5.68
C LEU A 182 2.28 4.64 -6.23
N SER A 183 1.20 4.43 -5.49
CA SER A 183 -0.13 4.93 -5.83
C SER A 183 -0.16 6.45 -6.02
N PHE A 184 0.65 7.20 -5.24
CA PHE A 184 0.78 8.66 -5.39
C PHE A 184 1.49 9.08 -6.69
N LEU A 185 2.29 8.20 -7.27
CA LEU A 185 2.99 8.43 -8.53
C LEU A 185 2.22 7.93 -9.75
N ARG A 186 1.04 7.30 -9.58
CA ARG A 186 0.30 6.65 -10.67
C ARG A 186 0.08 7.57 -11.86
N SER A 187 -0.31 8.83 -11.63
CA SER A 187 -0.51 9.82 -12.70
C SER A 187 0.78 10.11 -13.47
N LEU A 188 1.91 10.28 -12.78
CA LEU A 188 3.21 10.51 -13.40
C LEU A 188 3.69 9.26 -14.16
N LEU A 189 3.54 8.09 -13.58
CA LEU A 189 3.88 6.81 -14.22
C LEU A 189 3.09 6.63 -15.52
N SER A 190 1.76 6.86 -15.50
CA SER A 190 0.92 6.74 -16.69
C SER A 190 1.22 7.81 -17.74
N SER A 191 1.69 9.00 -17.35
CA SER A 191 2.09 10.03 -18.31
C SER A 191 3.42 9.70 -19.00
N GLU A 192 4.36 9.06 -18.30
CA GLU A 192 5.66 8.69 -18.88
C GLU A 192 5.61 7.36 -19.66
N PHE A 193 4.71 6.45 -19.29
CA PHE A 193 4.54 5.14 -19.93
C PHE A 193 3.06 4.86 -20.26
N PRO A 194 2.49 5.59 -21.24
CA PRO A 194 1.07 5.46 -21.60
C PRO A 194 0.71 4.07 -22.15
N GLN A 195 1.69 3.32 -22.65
CA GLN A 195 1.55 1.94 -23.14
C GLN A 195 1.42 0.92 -22.02
N VAL A 196 1.78 1.27 -20.76
CA VAL A 196 1.77 0.37 -19.60
C VAL A 196 0.55 0.62 -18.74
N LYS A 197 -0.24 -0.43 -18.48
CA LYS A 197 -1.36 -0.35 -17.54
C LYS A 197 -0.85 -0.55 -16.10
N PHE A 198 -0.98 0.48 -15.27
CA PHE A 198 -0.62 0.40 -13.85
C PHE A 198 -1.80 -0.09 -13.02
N VAL A 199 -1.61 -1.24 -12.34
CA VAL A 199 -2.60 -1.87 -11.46
C VAL A 199 -2.26 -1.55 -10.00
N ASP A 200 -3.19 -0.86 -9.34
CA ASP A 200 -3.05 -0.47 -7.94
C ASP A 200 -3.80 -1.45 -7.03
N PRO A 201 -3.18 -2.05 -6.02
CA PRO A 201 -3.86 -2.93 -5.07
C PRO A 201 -4.89 -2.22 -4.21
N ALA A 202 -4.86 -0.88 -4.11
CA ALA A 202 -5.77 -0.11 -3.28
C ALA A 202 -7.25 -0.34 -3.61
N ASP A 203 -7.60 -0.42 -4.91
CA ASP A 203 -8.97 -0.66 -5.36
C ASP A 203 -9.46 -2.07 -4.97
N ILE A 204 -8.56 -3.05 -4.96
CA ILE A 204 -8.88 -4.43 -4.57
C ILE A 204 -9.08 -4.52 -3.06
N VAL A 205 -8.19 -3.89 -2.29
CA VAL A 205 -8.34 -3.80 -0.83
C VAL A 205 -9.67 -3.15 -0.47
N ALA A 206 -10.03 -2.05 -1.12
CA ALA A 206 -11.29 -1.36 -0.88
C ALA A 206 -12.51 -2.26 -1.15
N ARG A 207 -12.52 -3.02 -2.26
CA ARG A 207 -13.57 -4.01 -2.55
C ARG A 207 -13.62 -5.13 -1.51
N ASN A 208 -12.48 -5.65 -1.05
CA ASN A 208 -12.43 -6.68 -0.02
C ASN A 208 -12.96 -6.16 1.32
N VAL A 209 -12.67 -4.91 1.66
CA VAL A 209 -13.24 -4.23 2.83
C VAL A 209 -14.75 -4.15 2.70
N LEU A 210 -15.28 -3.68 1.58
CA LEU A 210 -16.71 -3.58 1.33
C LEU A 210 -17.41 -4.95 1.44
N ALA A 211 -16.81 -5.99 0.89
CA ALA A 211 -17.34 -7.35 0.95
C ALA A 211 -17.33 -7.96 2.36
N SER A 212 -16.43 -7.52 3.24
CA SER A 212 -16.32 -8.01 4.62
C SER A 212 -17.31 -7.35 5.58
N ILE A 213 -17.94 -6.26 5.18
CA ILE A 213 -18.89 -5.49 5.99
C ILE A 213 -20.32 -5.97 5.72
N LYS A 214 -20.99 -6.52 6.73
CA LYS A 214 -22.33 -7.10 6.60
C LYS A 214 -23.45 -6.08 6.29
N GLN A 215 -23.35 -4.86 6.82
CA GLN A 215 -24.28 -3.76 6.55
C GLN A 215 -23.56 -2.41 6.69
N ASN A 216 -23.65 -1.56 5.69
CA ASN A 216 -23.11 -0.22 5.76
C ASN A 216 -24.27 0.81 5.86
N LYS A 217 -24.54 1.28 7.09
CA LYS A 217 -25.52 2.35 7.37
C LYS A 217 -24.86 3.72 7.55
N SER A 218 -23.56 3.86 7.29
CA SER A 218 -22.85 5.12 7.46
C SER A 218 -23.23 6.12 6.36
N LYS A 219 -23.60 7.34 6.74
CA LYS A 219 -23.99 8.41 5.79
C LYS A 219 -22.83 9.29 5.35
N LYS A 220 -21.75 9.35 6.13
CA LYS A 220 -20.60 10.23 5.87
C LYS A 220 -19.27 9.52 6.17
N ASN A 221 -18.18 10.00 5.57
CA ASN A 221 -16.84 9.61 5.91
C ASN A 221 -16.32 10.45 7.09
N THR A 222 -15.66 9.80 8.03
CA THR A 222 -14.85 10.46 9.07
C THR A 222 -13.49 9.78 9.16
N ILE A 223 -12.49 10.51 9.62
CA ILE A 223 -11.15 9.95 9.86
C ILE A 223 -10.57 10.50 11.16
N LYS A 224 -10.14 9.60 12.02
CA LYS A 224 -9.35 9.88 13.23
C LYS A 224 -7.95 9.35 13.01
N ILE A 225 -6.92 10.12 13.33
CA ILE A 225 -5.53 9.78 13.01
C ILE A 225 -4.71 9.70 14.28
N PHE A 226 -4.02 8.58 14.42
CA PHE A 226 -3.14 8.27 15.53
C PHE A 226 -1.74 7.92 15.03
N THR A 227 -0.74 8.13 15.88
CA THR A 227 0.64 7.71 15.62
C THR A 227 1.34 7.25 16.89
N SER A 228 2.21 6.26 16.76
CA SER A 228 3.15 5.84 17.84
C SER A 228 4.42 6.71 17.88
N GLY A 229 4.57 7.67 16.96
CA GLY A 229 5.69 8.60 16.89
C GLY A 229 5.32 10.02 17.29
N ASN A 230 6.09 10.99 16.82
CA ASN A 230 5.85 12.41 17.08
C ASN A 230 4.61 12.90 16.28
N ALA A 231 3.49 13.11 16.97
CA ALA A 231 2.21 13.50 16.36
C ALA A 231 2.30 14.87 15.64
N LYS A 232 3.06 15.82 16.17
CA LYS A 232 3.23 17.16 15.57
C LYS A 232 4.00 17.07 14.24
N LEU A 233 5.11 16.32 14.23
CA LEU A 233 5.93 16.10 13.03
C LEU A 233 5.15 15.32 11.96
N PHE A 234 4.48 14.24 12.35
CA PHE A 234 3.64 13.45 11.45
C PHE A 234 2.51 14.28 10.85
N GLY A 235 1.85 15.12 11.66
CA GLY A 235 0.82 16.06 11.22
C GLY A 235 1.34 17.04 10.16
N LYS A 236 2.55 17.61 10.36
CA LYS A 236 3.19 18.53 9.39
C LYS A 236 3.44 17.85 8.03
N ASN A 237 3.98 16.63 8.04
CA ASN A 237 4.25 15.87 6.82
C ASN A 237 2.97 15.53 6.06
N ARG A 238 1.93 15.12 6.77
CA ARG A 238 0.64 14.77 6.21
C ARG A 238 -0.14 15.96 5.64
N ASN A 239 -0.03 17.16 6.26
CA ASN A 239 -0.68 18.36 5.76
C ASN A 239 -0.26 18.71 4.33
N ARG A 240 0.96 18.33 3.93
CA ARG A 240 1.46 18.48 2.55
C ARG A 240 0.70 17.59 1.57
N LEU A 241 0.04 16.53 2.04
CA LEU A 241 -0.84 15.65 1.25
C LEU A 241 -2.31 16.11 1.28
N GLY A 242 -2.60 17.31 1.80
CA GLY A 242 -3.96 17.87 1.85
C GLY A 242 -4.84 17.33 2.99
N ILE A 243 -4.30 16.50 3.88
CA ILE A 243 -5.07 15.91 4.99
C ILE A 243 -4.84 16.76 6.24
N ARG A 244 -5.87 17.49 6.71
CA ARG A 244 -5.78 18.47 7.81
C ARG A 244 -6.33 18.00 9.16
N ASN A 245 -6.73 16.73 9.27
CA ASN A 245 -7.29 16.19 10.53
C ASN A 245 -6.27 16.27 11.68
N LYS A 246 -6.71 16.42 12.92
CA LYS A 246 -5.86 16.35 14.10
C LYS A 246 -5.18 14.97 14.19
N VAL A 247 -3.90 14.94 14.57
CA VAL A 247 -3.17 13.71 14.91
C VAL A 247 -3.04 13.60 16.40
N SER A 248 -3.39 12.45 16.96
CA SER A 248 -3.22 12.13 18.36
C SER A 248 -2.10 11.10 18.54
N PHE A 249 -1.40 11.15 19.65
CA PHE A 249 -0.44 10.11 20.03
C PHE A 249 -1.20 8.90 20.57
N LEU A 250 -0.77 7.71 20.19
CA LEU A 250 -1.24 6.44 20.76
C LEU A 250 0.00 5.57 21.04
N SER A 251 0.21 5.25 22.31
CA SER A 251 1.35 4.41 22.74
C SER A 251 1.17 2.96 22.31
N THR A 252 2.23 2.36 21.77
CA THR A 252 2.34 0.92 21.47
C THR A 252 3.09 0.20 22.57
#